data_2d93c995fd9d8a584ed89d6db0d266fd
#
_entry.id   2d93c995fd9d8a584ed89d6db0d266fd
#
_cell.length_a   1.000
_cell.length_b   1.000
_cell.length_c   1.000
_cell.angle_alpha   90.00
_cell.angle_beta   90.00
_cell.angle_gamma   90.00
#
_symmetry.space_group_name_H-M   'P 1'
#
loop_
_entity.id
_entity.type
_entity.pdbx_description
1 polymer ?
#
loop_
_entity_poly.entity_id
_entity_poly.type
_entity_poly.pdbx_seq_one_letter_code
_entity_poly.pdbx_strand_id
1 'polypeptide(L)' 'MKVLIKSAWGSGQPTEASFPFHHANAFAEAGHQVQVFLLGEAVSLMRTVVANAVVPVGWAPLSEALAKVIAHRVPIHV' A
#
# COMPACT_ATOMS: atom_id res chain seq x y z
N MET A 1 -14.09 12.47 -4.60
CA MET A 1 -13.74 11.62 -5.75
C MET A 1 -13.53 10.18 -5.28
N LYS A 2 -13.81 9.23 -6.12
CA LYS A 2 -13.52 7.82 -5.84
C LYS A 2 -12.25 7.44 -6.57
N VAL A 3 -11.29 6.83 -5.86
CA VAL A 3 -9.98 6.48 -6.40
C VAL A 3 -9.76 4.98 -6.22
N LEU A 4 -9.38 4.29 -7.31
CA LEU A 4 -8.96 2.90 -7.26
C LEU A 4 -7.47 2.83 -7.60
N ILE A 5 -6.70 2.27 -6.68
CA ILE A 5 -5.25 2.09 -6.86
C ILE A 5 -4.99 0.61 -7.07
N LYS A 6 -4.32 0.27 -8.16
CA LYS A 6 -3.92 -1.11 -8.46
C LYS A 6 -2.41 -1.23 -8.40
N SER A 7 -1.93 -2.35 -7.90
CA SER A 7 -0.49 -2.63 -7.88
C SER A 7 -0.22 -4.12 -8.02
N ALA A 8 0.85 -4.45 -8.73
CA ALA A 8 1.32 -5.83 -8.89
C ALA A 8 2.75 -6.02 -8.37
N TRP A 9 3.38 -4.98 -7.81
CA TRP A 9 4.75 -5.07 -7.31
C TRP A 9 4.80 -5.64 -5.90
N GLY A 10 5.64 -6.65 -5.71
CA GLY A 10 5.91 -7.27 -4.42
C GLY A 10 7.28 -6.90 -3.87
N SER A 11 7.81 -7.75 -2.99
CA SER A 11 9.06 -7.49 -2.28
C SER A 11 10.30 -7.37 -3.17
N GLY A 12 10.25 -7.85 -4.41
CA GLY A 12 11.34 -7.71 -5.37
C GLY A 12 11.52 -6.28 -5.88
N GLN A 13 10.53 -5.42 -5.68
CA GLN A 13 10.55 -4.00 -6.06
C GLN A 13 10.08 -3.18 -4.86
N PRO A 14 10.94 -3.02 -3.83
CA PRO A 14 10.48 -2.47 -2.54
C PRO A 14 9.96 -1.04 -2.63
N THR A 15 10.57 -0.17 -3.41
CA THR A 15 10.11 1.19 -3.55
C THR A 15 8.76 1.25 -4.26
N GLU A 16 8.65 0.56 -5.39
CA GLU A 16 7.41 0.51 -6.18
C GLU A 16 6.30 -0.17 -5.41
N ALA A 17 6.62 -1.21 -4.62
CA ALA A 17 5.64 -1.92 -3.80
C ALA A 17 5.01 -1.01 -2.75
N SER A 18 5.72 0.00 -2.29
CA SER A 18 5.23 0.94 -1.27
C SER A 18 4.36 2.06 -1.84
N PHE A 19 4.49 2.39 -3.13
CA PHE A 19 3.75 3.49 -3.76
C PHE A 19 2.24 3.42 -3.55
N PRO A 20 1.57 2.28 -3.78
CA PRO A 20 0.11 2.26 -3.63
C PRO A 20 -0.35 2.61 -2.22
N PHE A 21 0.40 2.22 -1.20
CA PHE A 21 0.04 2.52 0.18
C PHE A 21 0.26 4.00 0.51
N HIS A 22 1.36 4.59 0.06
CA HIS A 22 1.61 6.02 0.25
C HIS A 22 0.59 6.86 -0.52
N HIS A 23 0.27 6.48 -1.75
CA HIS A 23 -0.72 7.19 -2.56
C HIS A 23 -2.12 7.06 -1.96
N ALA A 24 -2.47 5.86 -1.46
CA ALA A 24 -3.76 5.65 -0.80
C ALA A 24 -3.91 6.56 0.42
N ASN A 25 -2.87 6.66 1.24
CA ASN A 25 -2.89 7.52 2.41
C ASN A 25 -3.05 8.99 2.01
N ALA A 26 -2.32 9.44 0.99
CA ALA A 26 -2.39 10.82 0.53
C ALA A 26 -3.79 11.18 0.04
N PHE A 27 -4.41 10.30 -0.77
CA PHE A 27 -5.77 10.54 -1.26
C PHE A 27 -6.81 10.49 -0.14
N ALA A 28 -6.66 9.56 0.80
CA ALA A 28 -7.58 9.45 1.94
C ALA A 28 -7.50 10.69 2.83
N GLU A 29 -6.30 11.19 3.08
CA GLU A 29 -6.08 12.40 3.87
C GLU A 29 -6.61 13.65 3.16
N ALA A 30 -6.67 13.63 1.84
CA ALA A 30 -7.28 14.69 1.04
C ALA A 30 -8.81 14.60 0.97
N GLY A 31 -9.42 13.60 1.61
CA GLY A 31 -10.88 13.47 1.68
C GLY A 31 -11.51 12.63 0.58
N HIS A 32 -10.70 11.92 -0.21
CA HIS A 32 -11.23 11.06 -1.27
C HIS A 32 -11.57 9.66 -0.75
N GLN A 33 -12.51 8.99 -1.41
CA GLN A 33 -12.81 7.59 -1.17
C GLN A 33 -11.82 6.74 -1.96
N VAL A 34 -11.02 5.94 -1.25
CA VAL A 34 -9.93 5.18 -1.86
C VAL A 34 -10.15 3.69 -1.67
N GLN A 35 -9.84 2.90 -2.70
CA GLN A 35 -9.73 1.45 -2.61
C GLN A 35 -8.40 1.03 -3.22
N VAL A 36 -7.81 -0.03 -2.67
CA VAL A 36 -6.56 -0.61 -3.17
C VAL A 36 -6.83 -2.02 -3.64
N PHE A 37 -6.32 -2.37 -4.82
CA PHE A 37 -6.42 -3.71 -5.38
C PHE A 37 -5.03 -4.26 -5.64
N LEU A 38 -4.66 -5.32 -4.91
CA LEU A 38 -3.35 -5.95 -5.05
C LEU A 38 -3.46 -7.18 -5.95
N LEU A 39 -2.54 -7.27 -6.91
CA LEU A 39 -2.51 -8.33 -7.91
C LEU A 39 -1.15 -9.02 -7.89
N GLY A 40 -1.11 -10.28 -8.32
CA GLY A 40 0.14 -11.01 -8.49
C GLY A 40 1.03 -10.95 -7.24
N GLU A 41 2.28 -10.54 -7.44
CA GLU A 41 3.29 -10.50 -6.37
C GLU A 41 2.91 -9.55 -5.22
N ALA A 42 2.09 -8.53 -5.50
CA ALA A 42 1.69 -7.58 -4.47
C ALA A 42 0.84 -8.21 -3.37
N VAL A 43 0.16 -9.32 -3.65
CA VAL A 43 -0.66 -10.02 -2.65
C VAL A 43 0.18 -10.49 -1.47
N SER A 44 1.45 -10.84 -1.69
CA SER A 44 2.36 -11.28 -0.64
C SER A 44 2.61 -10.20 0.42
N LEU A 45 2.38 -8.93 0.09
CA LEU A 45 2.56 -7.81 1.03
C LEU A 45 1.56 -7.84 2.19
N MET A 46 0.50 -8.64 2.07
CA MET A 46 -0.47 -8.82 3.16
C MET A 46 0.06 -9.72 4.27
N ARG A 47 1.19 -10.37 4.06
CA ARG A 47 1.87 -11.11 5.12
C ARG A 47 2.71 -10.13 5.94
N THR A 48 2.55 -10.14 7.26
CA THR A 48 3.27 -9.23 8.15
C THR A 48 4.78 -9.32 7.99
N VAL A 49 5.31 -10.53 7.86
CA VAL A 49 6.76 -10.74 7.68
C VAL A 49 7.26 -10.06 6.40
N VAL A 50 6.51 -10.16 5.31
CA VAL A 50 6.88 -9.54 4.04
C VAL A 50 6.76 -8.02 4.14
N ALA A 51 5.65 -7.52 4.67
CA ALA A 51 5.44 -6.07 4.81
C ALA A 51 6.53 -5.42 5.67
N ASN A 52 6.95 -6.09 6.74
CA ASN A 52 8.00 -5.56 7.61
C ASN A 52 9.37 -5.53 6.94
N ALA A 53 9.59 -6.39 5.95
CA ALA A 53 10.87 -6.48 5.25
C ALA A 53 11.00 -5.50 4.09
N VAL A 54 9.91 -4.88 3.64
CA VAL A 54 9.93 -3.96 2.50
C VAL A 54 10.21 -2.55 2.98
N VAL A 55 11.38 -2.02 2.60
CA VAL A 55 11.80 -0.66 2.95
C VAL A 55 12.08 0.11 1.65
N PRO A 56 11.24 1.07 1.30
CA PRO A 56 11.46 1.88 0.10
C PRO A 56 12.60 2.86 0.29
N VAL A 57 13.20 3.27 -0.82
CA VAL A 57 14.28 4.26 -0.80
C VAL A 57 13.71 5.64 -0.44
N GLY A 58 14.21 6.21 0.65
CA GLY A 58 13.85 7.57 1.06
C GLY A 58 12.48 7.72 1.73
N TRP A 59 11.75 6.63 1.94
CA TRP A 59 10.43 6.66 2.56
C TRP A 59 10.37 5.73 3.77
N ALA A 60 9.31 5.88 4.56
CA ALA A 60 9.07 5.02 5.71
C ALA A 60 8.84 3.55 5.27
N PRO A 61 9.10 2.57 6.14
CA PRO A 61 8.84 1.17 5.84
C PRO A 61 7.40 0.93 5.38
N LEU A 62 7.20 -0.05 4.49
CA LEU A 62 5.88 -0.36 3.96
C LEU A 62 4.89 -0.69 5.08
N SER A 63 5.32 -1.39 6.12
CA SER A 63 4.47 -1.75 7.25
C SER A 63 3.85 -0.51 7.92
N GLU A 64 4.60 0.58 7.99
CA GLU A 64 4.11 1.83 8.57
C GLU A 64 3.05 2.47 7.67
N ALA A 65 3.28 2.51 6.37
CA ALA A 65 2.31 3.02 5.42
C ALA A 65 1.04 2.16 5.41
N LEU A 66 1.21 0.84 5.50
CA LEU A 66 0.07 -0.10 5.56
C LEU A 66 -0.77 0.13 6.81
N ALA A 67 -0.12 0.36 7.96
CA ALA A 67 -0.84 0.64 9.20
C ALA A 67 -1.72 1.90 9.06
N LYS A 68 -1.23 2.92 8.37
CA LYS A 68 -2.02 4.13 8.10
C LYS A 68 -3.19 3.87 7.14
N VAL A 69 -2.98 3.04 6.13
CA VAL A 69 -4.05 2.65 5.20
C VAL A 69 -5.18 1.97 5.97
N ILE A 70 -4.82 1.08 6.88
CA ILE A 70 -5.80 0.38 7.73
C ILE A 70 -6.51 1.38 8.65
N ALA A 71 -5.77 2.31 9.24
CA ALA A 71 -6.35 3.33 10.13
C ALA A 71 -7.31 4.26 9.38
N HIS A 72 -7.07 4.54 8.09
CA HIS A 72 -7.96 5.32 7.24
C HIS A 72 -9.16 4.51 6.74
N ARG A 73 -9.24 3.22 7.09
CA ARG A 73 -10.30 2.31 6.66
C ARG A 73 -10.41 2.18 5.13
N VAL A 74 -9.28 2.25 4.46
CA VAL A 74 -9.22 2.03 3.01
C VAL A 74 -9.34 0.54 2.72
N PRO A 75 -10.34 0.10 1.94
CA PRO A 75 -10.46 -1.32 1.58
C PRO A 75 -9.28 -1.77 0.73
N ILE A 76 -8.73 -2.94 1.08
CA ILE A 76 -7.67 -3.58 0.30
C ILE A 76 -8.23 -4.90 -0.22
N HIS A 77 -8.29 -5.02 -1.54
CA HIS A 77 -8.77 -6.23 -2.21
C HIS A 77 -7.58 -7.02 -2.76
N VAL A 78 -7.67 -8.32 -2.67
CA VAL A 78 -6.65 -9.24 -3.18
C VAL A 78 -7.24 -10.27 -4.12
#